data_99e060f6e76ff81cac0e71c7096822e9
#
_entry.id   99e060f6e76ff81cac0e71c7096822e9
#
_cell.length_a   1.000
_cell.length_b   1.000
_cell.length_c   1.000
_cell.angle_alpha   90.00
_cell.angle_beta   90.00
_cell.angle_gamma   90.00
#
_symmetry.space_group_name_H-M   'P 1'
#
loop_
_entity.id
_entity.type
_entity.pdbx_description
1 polymer ?
#
loop_
_entity_poly.entity_id
_entity_poly.type
_entity_poly.pdbx_seq_one_letter_code
_entity_poly.pdbx_strand_id
1 'polypeptide(L)'
;MLTVRLVGKTILASLLIEEARKLQSVTAVFFYCKYHDPQRDSFLAVARSLLWQLLRHDGKLQQDNDLLAFFYENVAASGDESLQSIKLAKDMLTIAIQKFDKVYIILDGLDECPVKEKKLISSWFCDVVDGCYDTEAEAMRCLFISQDDNDCGKLLGRLPTVKVSSSDNNSDILAFCHSWEKQIQLKFYLPEPEVQFIGTEVAKRAGGKDTVLGEEDKSNMV
;
A
#
# COMPACT_ATOMS: atom_id res chain seq x y z
N MET A 1 4.67 -13.31 -4.00
CA MET A 1 3.65 -12.32 -3.62
C MET A 1 3.45 -12.33 -2.12
N LEU A 2 3.22 -11.20 -1.49
CA LEU A 2 3.05 -11.08 -0.04
C LEU A 2 1.91 -10.11 0.26
N THR A 3 1.18 -10.33 1.35
CA THR A 3 0.21 -9.37 1.88
C THR A 3 0.53 -9.04 3.33
N VAL A 4 0.31 -7.79 3.71
CA VAL A 4 0.48 -7.29 5.08
C VAL A 4 -0.82 -6.64 5.54
N ARG A 5 -1.26 -7.01 6.74
CA ARG A 5 -2.49 -6.50 7.36
C ARG A 5 -2.14 -5.74 8.63
N LEU A 6 -2.42 -4.43 8.68
CA LEU A 6 -1.81 -3.55 9.65
C LEU A 6 -2.68 -2.36 10.07
N VAL A 7 -2.48 -1.91 11.32
CA VAL A 7 -2.72 -0.53 11.77
C VAL A 7 -1.42 0.25 11.55
N GLY A 8 -1.47 1.44 10.90
CA GLY A 8 -0.25 2.19 10.51
C GLY A 8 0.34 1.79 9.16
N LYS A 9 -0.46 1.19 8.29
CA LYS A 9 -0.12 0.66 6.96
C LYS A 9 0.77 1.57 6.12
N THR A 10 0.39 2.83 5.98
CA THR A 10 1.07 3.78 5.09
C THR A 10 2.49 4.13 5.55
N ILE A 11 2.73 4.13 6.86
CA ILE A 11 4.08 4.33 7.40
C ILE A 11 4.96 3.13 7.03
N LEU A 12 4.47 1.92 7.25
CA LEU A 12 5.19 0.71 6.86
C LEU A 12 5.41 0.66 5.35
N ALA A 13 4.39 1.00 4.55
CA ALA A 13 4.52 1.09 3.10
C ALA A 13 5.66 2.03 2.69
N SER A 14 5.73 3.22 3.29
CA SER A 14 6.77 4.21 3.02
C SER A 14 8.16 3.69 3.37
N LEU A 15 8.32 3.04 4.53
CA LEU A 15 9.59 2.44 4.93
C LEU A 15 10.03 1.31 3.98
N LEU A 16 9.10 0.45 3.59
CA LEU A 16 9.38 -0.63 2.64
C LEU A 16 9.78 -0.11 1.26
N ILE A 17 9.14 0.97 0.79
CA ILE A 17 9.51 1.65 -0.46
C ILE A 17 10.93 2.22 -0.36
N GLU A 18 11.26 2.89 0.75
CA GLU A 18 12.61 3.43 0.97
C GLU A 18 13.67 2.33 1.00
N GLU A 19 13.41 1.21 1.69
CA GLU A 19 14.34 0.08 1.74
C GLU A 19 14.47 -0.60 0.37
N ALA A 20 13.36 -0.80 -0.36
CA ALA A 20 13.39 -1.38 -1.70
C ALA A 20 14.22 -0.52 -2.68
N ARG A 21 14.16 0.80 -2.57
CA ARG A 21 14.93 1.74 -3.40
C ARG A 21 16.43 1.71 -3.14
N LYS A 22 16.87 1.22 -1.99
CA LYS A 22 18.31 1.06 -1.67
C LYS A 22 18.92 -0.17 -2.34
N LEU A 23 18.09 -1.10 -2.84
CA LEU A 23 18.56 -2.30 -3.51
C LEU A 23 19.02 -1.97 -4.94
N GLN A 24 20.31 -2.21 -5.23
CA GLN A 24 20.95 -1.77 -6.48
C GLN A 24 20.38 -2.38 -7.76
N SER A 25 19.74 -3.55 -7.70
CA SER A 25 19.22 -4.27 -8.87
C SER A 25 17.69 -4.29 -8.95
N VAL A 26 17.01 -3.46 -8.15
CA VAL A 26 15.56 -3.50 -8.02
C VAL A 26 14.95 -2.17 -8.42
N THR A 27 13.98 -2.21 -9.31
CA THR A 27 13.11 -1.08 -9.61
C THR A 27 11.89 -1.15 -8.71
N ALA A 28 11.81 -0.25 -7.73
CA ALA A 28 10.70 -0.18 -6.78
C ALA A 28 9.65 0.85 -7.25
N VAL A 29 8.44 0.38 -7.52
CA VAL A 29 7.28 1.22 -7.86
C VAL A 29 6.14 0.97 -6.87
N PHE A 30 5.32 1.98 -6.66
CA PHE A 30 4.31 1.92 -5.61
C PHE A 30 3.06 2.71 -5.95
N PHE A 31 1.97 2.38 -5.25
CA PHE A 31 0.73 3.14 -5.33
C PHE A 31 -0.01 3.12 -4.00
N TYR A 32 -0.59 4.28 -3.65
CA TYR A 32 -1.44 4.45 -2.48
C TYR A 32 -2.89 4.57 -2.93
N CYS A 33 -3.66 3.52 -2.71
CA CYS A 33 -5.11 3.55 -2.93
C CYS A 33 -5.78 4.50 -1.93
N LYS A 34 -6.89 5.11 -2.33
CA LYS A 34 -7.64 5.99 -1.45
C LYS A 34 -9.13 5.93 -1.73
N TYR A 35 -9.90 5.64 -0.68
CA TYR A 35 -11.34 5.57 -0.72
C TYR A 35 -11.98 6.88 -1.21
N HIS A 36 -12.99 6.78 -2.07
CA HIS A 36 -13.67 7.91 -2.70
C HIS A 36 -12.76 8.90 -3.47
N ASP A 37 -11.63 8.43 -3.98
CA ASP A 37 -10.78 9.23 -4.86
C ASP A 37 -10.68 8.52 -6.22
N PRO A 38 -11.43 8.96 -7.27
CA PRO A 38 -11.44 8.31 -8.58
C PRO A 38 -10.06 8.23 -9.25
N GLN A 39 -9.11 9.05 -8.81
CA GLN A 39 -7.73 9.01 -9.28
C GLN A 39 -6.88 7.99 -8.53
N ARG A 40 -7.43 7.37 -7.46
CA ARG A 40 -6.67 6.46 -6.59
C ARG A 40 -7.42 5.21 -6.14
N ASP A 41 -8.57 4.89 -6.72
CA ASP A 41 -9.41 3.76 -6.31
C ASP A 41 -9.70 2.74 -7.42
N SER A 42 -8.98 2.80 -8.54
CA SER A 42 -9.23 1.96 -9.70
C SER A 42 -7.95 1.33 -10.28
N PHE A 43 -8.10 0.22 -11.01
CA PHE A 43 -7.01 -0.43 -11.73
C PHE A 43 -6.30 0.54 -12.71
N LEU A 44 -7.07 1.36 -13.41
CA LEU A 44 -6.49 2.34 -14.35
C LEU A 44 -5.65 3.39 -13.63
N ALA A 45 -6.07 3.82 -12.44
CA ALA A 45 -5.27 4.74 -11.63
C ALA A 45 -3.95 4.11 -11.19
N VAL A 46 -3.99 2.86 -10.72
CA VAL A 46 -2.78 2.07 -10.40
C VAL A 46 -1.89 1.96 -11.63
N ALA A 47 -2.43 1.48 -12.76
CA ALA A 47 -1.66 1.24 -13.98
C ALA A 47 -0.98 2.50 -14.51
N ARG A 48 -1.70 3.63 -14.57
CA ARG A 48 -1.14 4.92 -15.01
C ARG A 48 0.01 5.37 -14.13
N SER A 49 -0.16 5.27 -12.81
CA SER A 49 0.87 5.67 -11.86
C SER A 49 2.12 4.80 -11.94
N LEU A 50 1.96 3.47 -12.03
CA LEU A 50 3.08 2.56 -12.16
C LEU A 50 3.80 2.74 -13.50
N LEU A 51 3.08 2.87 -14.61
CA LEU A 51 3.66 3.18 -15.93
C LEU A 51 4.47 4.47 -15.88
N TRP A 52 3.93 5.52 -15.28
CA TRP A 52 4.63 6.80 -15.16
C TRP A 52 5.93 6.66 -14.35
N GLN A 53 5.92 5.88 -13.24
CA GLN A 53 7.11 5.63 -12.45
C GLN A 53 8.15 4.81 -13.22
N LEU A 54 7.73 3.73 -13.91
CA LEU A 54 8.61 2.90 -14.75
C LEU A 54 9.23 3.71 -15.89
N LEU A 55 8.43 4.51 -16.58
CA LEU A 55 8.92 5.37 -17.68
C LEU A 55 9.96 6.39 -17.22
N ARG A 56 9.91 6.84 -15.98
CA ARG A 56 10.86 7.81 -15.44
C ARG A 56 12.04 7.20 -14.69
N HIS A 57 12.01 5.88 -14.47
CA HIS A 57 13.09 5.20 -13.76
C HIS A 57 14.35 5.11 -14.63
N ASP A 58 15.45 5.69 -14.16
CA ASP A 58 16.79 5.64 -14.77
C ASP A 58 16.87 6.01 -16.25
N GLY A 59 15.83 6.56 -16.83
CA GLY A 59 15.77 6.92 -18.26
C GLY A 59 15.79 5.72 -19.23
N LYS A 60 15.83 4.49 -18.74
CA LYS A 60 15.89 3.28 -19.60
C LYS A 60 14.76 3.23 -20.63
N LEU A 61 13.51 3.38 -20.18
CA LEU A 61 12.35 3.34 -21.08
C LEU A 61 12.23 4.60 -21.94
N GLN A 62 12.78 5.73 -21.49
CA GLN A 62 12.77 6.98 -22.27
C GLN A 62 13.73 6.92 -23.48
N GLN A 63 14.69 6.03 -23.47
CA GLN A 63 15.62 5.79 -24.57
C GLN A 63 15.11 4.73 -25.57
N ASP A 64 14.06 3.98 -25.19
CA ASP A 64 13.41 3.01 -26.08
C ASP A 64 12.35 3.73 -26.93
N ASN A 65 12.79 4.32 -28.05
CA ASN A 65 11.92 5.06 -28.95
C ASN A 65 10.79 4.20 -29.52
N ASP A 66 11.03 2.92 -29.74
CA ASP A 66 10.02 2.00 -30.28
C ASP A 66 8.92 1.73 -29.26
N LEU A 67 9.29 1.59 -27.99
CA LEU A 67 8.35 1.42 -26.89
C LEU A 67 7.50 2.69 -26.68
N LEU A 68 8.13 3.85 -26.67
CA LEU A 68 7.43 5.12 -26.54
C LEU A 68 6.49 5.38 -27.73
N ALA A 69 6.94 5.10 -28.95
CA ALA A 69 6.10 5.20 -30.15
C ALA A 69 4.88 4.25 -30.04
N PHE A 70 5.13 3.00 -29.66
CA PHE A 70 4.06 2.02 -29.44
C PHE A 70 3.02 2.52 -28.41
N PHE A 71 3.47 3.06 -27.27
CA PHE A 71 2.57 3.59 -26.25
C PHE A 71 1.78 4.79 -26.76
N TYR A 72 2.46 5.73 -27.42
CA TYR A 72 1.84 6.90 -27.96
C TYR A 72 0.78 6.57 -29.04
N GLU A 73 1.15 5.72 -30.02
CA GLU A 73 0.26 5.31 -31.09
C GLU A 73 -1.00 4.60 -30.57
N ASN A 74 -0.86 3.71 -29.60
CA ASN A 74 -2.00 2.98 -29.04
C ASN A 74 -2.93 3.88 -28.20
N VAL A 75 -2.40 4.85 -27.46
CA VAL A 75 -3.21 5.82 -26.73
C VAL A 75 -3.86 6.80 -27.69
N ALA A 76 -3.12 7.30 -28.70
CA ALA A 76 -3.67 8.18 -29.72
C ALA A 76 -4.76 7.51 -30.58
N ALA A 77 -4.55 6.23 -30.94
CA ALA A 77 -5.52 5.44 -31.70
C ALA A 77 -6.84 5.18 -30.92
N SER A 78 -6.81 5.22 -29.59
CA SER A 78 -8.02 5.09 -28.79
C SER A 78 -8.95 6.29 -28.88
N GLY A 79 -8.44 7.44 -29.31
CA GLY A 79 -9.18 8.72 -29.35
C GLY A 79 -9.36 9.37 -27.96
N ASP A 80 -8.77 8.80 -26.93
CA ASP A 80 -8.83 9.31 -25.56
C ASP A 80 -7.63 10.23 -25.27
N GLU A 81 -7.85 11.25 -24.45
CA GLU A 81 -6.75 12.12 -23.97
C GLU A 81 -5.80 11.41 -22.99
N SER A 82 -6.22 10.28 -22.46
CA SER A 82 -5.45 9.50 -21.48
C SER A 82 -5.76 8.01 -21.62
N LEU A 83 -4.92 7.16 -21.05
CA LEU A 83 -5.11 5.71 -21.05
C LEU A 83 -6.41 5.32 -20.30
N GLN A 84 -7.48 4.95 -21.03
CA GLN A 84 -8.79 4.57 -20.49
C GLN A 84 -9.08 3.07 -20.65
N SER A 85 -8.45 2.40 -21.61
CA SER A 85 -8.66 0.98 -21.85
C SER A 85 -7.91 0.13 -20.82
N ILE A 86 -8.65 -0.68 -20.04
CA ILE A 86 -8.05 -1.64 -19.08
C ILE A 86 -7.17 -2.66 -19.81
N LYS A 87 -7.59 -3.13 -20.99
CA LYS A 87 -6.80 -4.07 -21.78
C LYS A 87 -5.47 -3.45 -22.19
N LEU A 88 -5.50 -2.27 -22.78
CA LEU A 88 -4.29 -1.56 -23.19
C LEU A 88 -3.38 -1.24 -21.99
N ALA A 89 -3.95 -0.84 -20.85
CA ALA A 89 -3.20 -0.58 -19.63
C ALA A 89 -2.46 -1.84 -19.12
N LYS A 90 -3.10 -2.99 -19.20
CA LYS A 90 -2.48 -4.29 -18.86
C LYS A 90 -1.34 -4.63 -19.80
N ASP A 91 -1.56 -4.51 -21.10
CA ASP A 91 -0.55 -4.82 -22.13
C ASP A 91 0.67 -3.90 -21.99
N MET A 92 0.44 -2.58 -21.86
CA MET A 92 1.51 -1.60 -21.67
C MET A 92 2.30 -1.84 -20.37
N LEU A 93 1.60 -2.12 -19.27
CA LEU A 93 2.27 -2.34 -17.99
C LEU A 93 3.08 -3.64 -17.99
N THR A 94 2.57 -4.71 -18.63
CA THR A 94 3.31 -5.96 -18.80
C THR A 94 4.61 -5.73 -19.60
N ILE A 95 4.52 -5.03 -20.74
CA ILE A 95 5.69 -4.73 -21.57
C ILE A 95 6.70 -3.86 -20.80
N ALA A 96 6.21 -2.84 -20.08
CA ALA A 96 7.08 -1.96 -19.29
C ALA A 96 7.82 -2.72 -18.18
N ILE A 97 7.13 -3.60 -17.45
CA ILE A 97 7.74 -4.42 -16.38
C ILE A 97 8.83 -5.33 -16.93
N GLN A 98 8.61 -5.95 -18.08
CA GLN A 98 9.58 -6.88 -18.73
C GLN A 98 10.89 -6.22 -19.16
N LYS A 99 10.97 -4.89 -19.20
CA LYS A 99 12.19 -4.15 -19.51
C LYS A 99 13.16 -4.01 -18.34
N PHE A 100 12.76 -4.44 -17.14
CA PHE A 100 13.57 -4.37 -15.93
C PHE A 100 13.91 -5.77 -15.41
N ASP A 101 15.12 -5.93 -14.90
CA ASP A 101 15.59 -7.21 -14.37
C ASP A 101 14.80 -7.64 -13.12
N LYS A 102 14.54 -6.69 -12.23
CA LYS A 102 13.75 -6.92 -11.00
C LYS A 102 12.81 -5.74 -10.72
N VAL A 103 11.52 -6.04 -10.55
CA VAL A 103 10.50 -5.03 -10.22
C VAL A 103 9.80 -5.41 -8.92
N TYR A 104 9.83 -4.50 -7.93
CA TYR A 104 9.04 -4.62 -6.71
C TYR A 104 7.90 -3.61 -6.75
N ILE A 105 6.69 -4.13 -6.65
CA ILE A 105 5.46 -3.33 -6.68
C ILE A 105 4.84 -3.35 -5.29
N ILE A 106 4.59 -2.17 -4.72
CA ILE A 106 3.99 -2.01 -3.40
C ILE A 106 2.66 -1.27 -3.56
N LEU A 107 1.57 -1.95 -3.23
CA LEU A 107 0.21 -1.41 -3.32
C LEU A 107 -0.35 -1.27 -1.90
N ASP A 108 -0.44 -0.04 -1.41
CA ASP A 108 -1.00 0.27 -0.09
C ASP A 108 -2.47 0.67 -0.18
N GLY A 109 -3.27 0.20 0.76
CA GLY A 109 -4.67 0.57 0.88
C GLY A 109 -5.59 -0.14 -0.11
N LEU A 110 -5.29 -1.39 -0.52
CA LEU A 110 -6.18 -2.13 -1.42
C LEU A 110 -7.62 -2.25 -0.87
N ASP A 111 -7.78 -2.28 0.46
CA ASP A 111 -9.07 -2.25 1.17
C ASP A 111 -9.88 -0.98 0.85
N GLU A 112 -9.25 0.07 0.43
CA GLU A 112 -9.88 1.36 0.10
C GLU A 112 -10.48 1.41 -1.31
N CYS A 113 -10.20 0.41 -2.16
CA CYS A 113 -10.77 0.33 -3.49
C CYS A 113 -12.18 -0.30 -3.50
N PRO A 114 -13.04 0.01 -4.48
CA PRO A 114 -14.29 -0.71 -4.71
C PRO A 114 -14.05 -2.21 -4.93
N VAL A 115 -14.98 -3.07 -4.52
CA VAL A 115 -14.84 -4.54 -4.56
C VAL A 115 -14.46 -5.06 -5.95
N LYS A 116 -15.05 -4.51 -7.01
CA LYS A 116 -14.73 -4.89 -8.40
C LYS A 116 -13.28 -4.55 -8.76
N GLU A 117 -12.81 -3.40 -8.35
CA GLU A 117 -11.44 -2.93 -8.58
C GLU A 117 -10.44 -3.74 -7.75
N LYS A 118 -10.72 -4.00 -6.45
CA LYS A 118 -9.92 -4.91 -5.61
C LYS A 118 -9.68 -6.26 -6.31
N LYS A 119 -10.76 -6.85 -6.84
CA LYS A 119 -10.69 -8.14 -7.55
C LYS A 119 -9.86 -8.04 -8.82
N LEU A 120 -10.07 -6.98 -9.62
CA LEU A 120 -9.33 -6.78 -10.86
C LEU A 120 -7.84 -6.56 -10.61
N ILE A 121 -7.50 -5.70 -9.64
CA ILE A 121 -6.12 -5.40 -9.24
C ILE A 121 -5.45 -6.69 -8.73
N SER A 122 -6.03 -7.32 -7.71
CA SER A 122 -5.43 -8.49 -7.08
C SER A 122 -5.24 -9.65 -8.06
N SER A 123 -6.28 -9.99 -8.88
CA SER A 123 -6.16 -11.10 -9.83
C SER A 123 -5.09 -10.82 -10.88
N TRP A 124 -5.06 -9.62 -11.46
CA TRP A 124 -4.10 -9.32 -12.52
C TRP A 124 -2.66 -9.34 -12.03
N PHE A 125 -2.38 -8.74 -10.86
CA PHE A 125 -1.01 -8.78 -10.31
C PHE A 125 -0.60 -10.20 -9.88
N CYS A 126 -1.53 -11.02 -9.39
CA CYS A 126 -1.27 -12.44 -9.13
C CYS A 126 -0.88 -13.17 -10.44
N ASP A 127 -1.71 -13.01 -11.48
CA ASP A 127 -1.49 -13.68 -12.76
C ASP A 127 -0.13 -13.27 -13.40
N VAL A 128 0.23 -11.98 -13.31
CA VAL A 128 1.51 -11.50 -13.85
C VAL A 128 2.69 -12.05 -13.04
N VAL A 129 2.62 -12.06 -11.71
CA VAL A 129 3.68 -12.64 -10.87
C VAL A 129 3.81 -14.15 -11.12
N ASP A 130 2.69 -14.86 -11.22
CA ASP A 130 2.69 -16.30 -11.47
C ASP A 130 3.20 -16.63 -12.89
N GLY A 131 2.92 -15.76 -13.88
CA GLY A 131 3.44 -15.91 -15.24
C GLY A 131 4.95 -15.62 -15.41
N CYS A 132 5.58 -15.00 -14.42
CA CYS A 132 7.02 -14.75 -14.43
C CYS A 132 7.88 -15.96 -13.98
N TYR A 133 7.26 -17.08 -13.57
CA TYR A 133 7.98 -18.26 -13.06
C TYR A 133 8.89 -18.96 -14.11
N ASP A 134 8.66 -18.74 -15.39
CA ASP A 134 9.39 -19.45 -16.45
C ASP A 134 10.77 -18.84 -16.80
N THR A 135 11.10 -17.63 -16.33
CA THR A 135 12.34 -16.96 -16.74
C THR A 135 13.35 -16.68 -15.62
N GLU A 136 12.92 -16.23 -14.48
CA GLU A 136 13.71 -16.10 -13.23
C GLU A 136 12.77 -15.88 -12.07
N ALA A 137 12.74 -16.79 -11.12
CA ALA A 137 11.78 -16.80 -9.98
C ALA A 137 11.78 -15.56 -9.08
N GLU A 138 12.56 -14.54 -9.40
CA GLU A 138 12.69 -13.31 -8.61
C GLU A 138 12.48 -12.01 -9.40
N ALA A 139 12.14 -12.09 -10.71
CA ALA A 139 12.05 -10.91 -11.57
C ALA A 139 10.94 -9.92 -11.14
N MET A 140 9.84 -10.41 -10.58
CA MET A 140 8.75 -9.56 -10.12
C MET A 140 8.21 -9.98 -8.75
N ARG A 141 8.05 -9.03 -7.86
CA ARG A 141 7.37 -9.21 -6.58
C ARG A 141 6.30 -8.15 -6.38
N CYS A 142 5.13 -8.56 -5.90
CA CYS A 142 4.07 -7.65 -5.54
C CYS A 142 3.69 -7.82 -4.06
N LEU A 143 3.64 -6.71 -3.35
CA LEU A 143 3.21 -6.60 -1.97
C LEU A 143 1.91 -5.83 -1.90
N PHE A 144 0.88 -6.46 -1.33
CA PHE A 144 -0.36 -5.80 -0.96
C PHE A 144 -0.35 -5.46 0.53
N ILE A 145 -0.63 -4.22 0.84
CA ILE A 145 -0.83 -3.75 2.20
C ILE A 145 -2.29 -3.33 2.33
N SER A 146 -3.03 -3.96 3.25
CA SER A 146 -4.46 -3.74 3.42
C SER A 146 -4.90 -3.93 4.86
N GLN A 147 -6.08 -3.44 5.21
CA GLN A 147 -6.77 -3.88 6.42
C GLN A 147 -7.31 -5.30 6.23
N ASP A 148 -7.54 -5.98 7.36
CA ASP A 148 -8.17 -7.29 7.35
C ASP A 148 -9.70 -7.13 7.19
N ASP A 149 -10.13 -6.83 5.95
CA ASP A 149 -11.54 -6.83 5.62
C ASP A 149 -11.95 -8.18 4.99
N ASN A 150 -13.25 -8.45 4.96
CA ASN A 150 -13.78 -9.71 4.44
C ASN A 150 -13.46 -9.93 2.96
N ASP A 151 -13.35 -8.85 2.18
CA ASP A 151 -13.10 -8.94 0.74
C ASP A 151 -11.62 -9.19 0.46
N CYS A 152 -10.72 -8.43 1.07
CA CYS A 152 -9.28 -8.67 0.99
C CYS A 152 -8.92 -10.05 1.56
N GLY A 153 -9.56 -10.48 2.65
CA GLY A 153 -9.38 -11.82 3.20
C GLY A 153 -9.69 -12.94 2.21
N LYS A 154 -10.75 -12.81 1.43
CA LYS A 154 -11.12 -13.79 0.39
C LYS A 154 -10.21 -13.72 -0.83
N LEU A 155 -9.86 -12.52 -1.28
CA LEU A 155 -9.07 -12.31 -2.50
C LEU A 155 -7.60 -12.67 -2.30
N LEU A 156 -7.04 -12.33 -1.15
CA LEU A 156 -5.61 -12.47 -0.85
C LEU A 156 -5.29 -13.63 0.10
N GLY A 157 -6.31 -14.36 0.58
CA GLY A 157 -6.15 -15.38 1.63
C GLY A 157 -5.27 -16.58 1.25
N ARG A 158 -5.00 -16.77 -0.05
CA ARG A 158 -4.08 -17.81 -0.55
C ARG A 158 -2.62 -17.35 -0.58
N LEU A 159 -2.37 -16.06 -0.45
CA LEU A 159 -1.02 -15.50 -0.48
C LEU A 159 -0.36 -15.60 0.89
N PRO A 160 0.97 -15.78 0.94
CA PRO A 160 1.72 -15.62 2.17
C PRO A 160 1.36 -14.28 2.83
N THR A 161 1.00 -14.32 4.10
CA THR A 161 0.47 -13.14 4.81
C THR A 161 1.29 -12.88 6.07
N VAL A 162 1.74 -11.65 6.23
CA VAL A 162 2.28 -11.13 7.49
C VAL A 162 1.16 -10.34 8.17
N LYS A 163 0.75 -10.77 9.35
CA LYS A 163 -0.19 -10.03 10.19
C LYS A 163 0.62 -9.21 11.18
N VAL A 164 0.36 -7.92 11.20
CA VAL A 164 0.91 -7.03 12.22
C VAL A 164 -0.25 -6.60 13.10
N SER A 165 -0.16 -6.92 14.37
CA SER A 165 -1.18 -6.64 15.37
C SER A 165 -0.95 -5.26 16.02
N SER A 166 -1.96 -4.75 16.71
CA SER A 166 -1.81 -3.53 17.49
C SER A 166 -0.74 -3.65 18.58
N SER A 167 -0.53 -4.86 19.11
CA SER A 167 0.52 -5.12 20.10
C SER A 167 1.93 -4.89 19.56
N ASP A 168 2.15 -5.12 18.27
CA ASP A 168 3.47 -4.96 17.65
C ASP A 168 3.86 -3.47 17.51
N ASN A 169 2.88 -2.56 17.52
CA ASN A 169 3.07 -1.13 17.35
C ASN A 169 2.89 -0.33 18.67
N ASN A 170 2.57 -0.98 19.79
CA ASN A 170 2.29 -0.27 21.04
C ASN A 170 3.45 0.60 21.52
N SER A 171 4.70 0.13 21.40
CA SER A 171 5.89 0.89 21.77
C SER A 171 6.04 2.15 20.91
N ASP A 172 5.78 2.03 19.61
CA ASP A 172 5.92 3.14 18.67
C ASP A 172 4.82 4.18 18.86
N ILE A 173 3.59 3.72 19.13
CA ILE A 173 2.46 4.59 19.47
C ILE A 173 2.75 5.36 20.77
N LEU A 174 3.27 4.70 21.79
CA LEU A 174 3.64 5.35 23.04
C LEU A 174 4.76 6.37 22.83
N ALA A 175 5.81 6.02 22.11
CA ALA A 175 6.90 6.93 21.78
C ALA A 175 6.42 8.16 21.01
N PHE A 176 5.52 7.97 20.05
CA PHE A 176 4.88 9.05 19.31
C PHE A 176 4.05 9.96 20.25
N CYS A 177 3.20 9.39 21.09
CA CYS A 177 2.41 10.15 22.06
C CYS A 177 3.30 10.98 23.00
N HIS A 178 4.37 10.41 23.55
CA HIS A 178 5.33 11.12 24.38
C HIS A 178 6.04 12.25 23.65
N SER A 179 6.33 12.09 22.36
CA SER A 179 6.93 13.18 21.59
C SER A 179 5.99 14.37 21.42
N TRP A 180 4.69 14.11 21.36
CA TRP A 180 3.64 15.12 21.24
C TRP A 180 3.24 15.78 22.57
N GLU A 181 3.43 15.10 23.68
CA GLU A 181 3.12 15.63 25.02
C GLU A 181 3.77 16.98 25.26
N LYS A 182 5.06 17.11 24.94
CA LYS A 182 5.80 18.38 25.07
C LYS A 182 5.22 19.50 24.21
N GLN A 183 4.80 19.17 22.98
CA GLN A 183 4.22 20.16 22.07
C GLN A 183 2.83 20.59 22.53
N ILE A 184 2.02 19.67 23.02
CA ILE A 184 0.68 19.95 23.59
C ILE A 184 0.83 20.81 24.84
N GLN A 185 1.76 20.45 25.74
CA GLN A 185 2.06 21.21 26.94
C GLN A 185 2.39 22.67 26.64
N LEU A 186 3.31 22.88 25.70
CA LEU A 186 3.74 24.22 25.29
C LEU A 186 2.63 25.02 24.61
N LYS A 187 1.83 24.37 23.77
CA LYS A 187 0.78 25.03 22.99
C LYS A 187 -0.43 25.42 23.83
N PHE A 188 -0.81 24.61 24.81
CA PHE A 188 -2.03 24.77 25.58
C PHE A 188 -1.79 25.13 27.04
N TYR A 189 -0.52 25.27 27.47
CA TYR A 189 -0.11 25.60 28.84
C TYR A 189 -0.72 24.64 29.89
N LEU A 190 -0.82 23.35 29.53
CA LEU A 190 -1.40 22.35 30.42
C LEU A 190 -0.40 21.91 31.50
N PRO A 191 -0.86 21.58 32.71
CA PRO A 191 -0.05 20.92 33.73
C PRO A 191 0.46 19.56 33.24
N GLU A 192 1.67 19.19 33.68
CA GLU A 192 2.30 17.92 33.27
C GLU A 192 1.43 16.67 33.50
N PRO A 193 0.69 16.53 34.64
CA PRO A 193 -0.19 15.37 34.84
C PRO A 193 -1.33 15.27 33.81
N GLU A 194 -1.88 16.40 33.36
CA GLU A 194 -2.96 16.41 32.36
C GLU A 194 -2.42 16.00 30.99
N VAL A 195 -1.23 16.46 30.64
CA VAL A 195 -0.58 16.09 29.37
C VAL A 195 -0.23 14.60 29.33
N GLN A 196 0.30 14.04 30.40
CA GLN A 196 0.59 12.62 30.53
C GLN A 196 -0.70 11.77 30.46
N PHE A 197 -1.77 12.23 31.10
CA PHE A 197 -3.08 11.58 31.00
C PHE A 197 -3.59 11.56 29.55
N ILE A 198 -3.50 12.69 28.84
CA ILE A 198 -3.90 12.79 27.42
C ILE A 198 -3.05 11.84 26.57
N GLY A 199 -1.73 11.83 26.74
CA GLY A 199 -0.83 10.95 25.99
C GLY A 199 -1.17 9.47 26.22
N THR A 200 -1.39 9.08 27.47
CA THR A 200 -1.76 7.70 27.83
C THR A 200 -3.11 7.30 27.25
N GLU A 201 -4.13 8.15 27.34
CA GLU A 201 -5.46 7.86 26.79
C GLU A 201 -5.45 7.79 25.26
N VAL A 202 -4.68 8.65 24.60
CA VAL A 202 -4.51 8.60 23.14
C VAL A 202 -3.83 7.30 22.74
N ALA A 203 -2.74 6.93 23.40
CA ALA A 203 -2.01 5.69 23.13
C ALA A 203 -2.92 4.46 23.33
N LYS A 204 -3.67 4.42 24.43
CA LYS A 204 -4.62 3.35 24.73
C LYS A 204 -5.70 3.22 23.65
N ARG A 205 -6.27 4.33 23.18
CA ARG A 205 -7.30 4.32 22.12
C ARG A 205 -6.73 4.05 20.74
N ALA A 206 -5.48 4.42 20.46
CA ALA A 206 -4.79 4.14 19.21
C ALA A 206 -4.31 2.69 19.12
N GLY A 207 -4.00 2.06 20.27
CA GLY A 207 -3.51 0.69 20.38
C GLY A 207 -4.50 -0.41 20.00
N GLY A 208 -5.69 -0.07 19.51
CA GLY A 208 -6.61 -1.04 18.94
C GLY A 208 -8.00 -1.05 19.59
N LYS A 209 -8.98 -1.40 18.77
CA LYS A 209 -10.41 -1.52 19.09
C LYS A 209 -10.78 -2.65 20.07
N ASP A 210 -9.84 -3.28 20.72
CA ASP A 210 -10.07 -4.41 21.62
C ASP A 210 -10.08 -4.03 23.11
N THR A 211 -10.37 -2.78 23.45
CA THR A 211 -10.86 -2.51 24.79
C THR A 211 -12.36 -2.80 24.79
N VAL A 212 -12.72 -4.07 24.87
CA VAL A 212 -13.96 -4.50 25.50
C VAL A 212 -14.04 -3.71 26.80
N LEU A 213 -15.02 -2.81 26.87
CA LEU A 213 -15.40 -2.14 28.11
C LEU A 213 -15.57 -3.22 29.17
N GLY A 214 -14.78 -3.08 30.21
CA GLY A 214 -14.59 -4.04 31.26
C GLY A 214 -15.86 -4.73 31.71
N GLU A 215 -15.74 -5.97 31.95
CA GLU A 215 -16.47 -6.62 33.01
C GLU A 215 -16.25 -5.81 34.30
N GLU A 216 -17.13 -4.86 34.55
CA GLU A 216 -17.31 -4.33 35.88
C GLU A 216 -17.70 -5.50 36.76
N ASP A 217 -16.81 -5.82 37.64
CA ASP A 217 -16.90 -6.68 38.81
C ASP A 217 -18.27 -6.59 39.46
N LYS A 218 -19.20 -7.49 39.07
CA LYS A 218 -20.46 -7.72 39.78
C LYS A 218 -20.25 -8.71 40.92
N SER A 219 -19.28 -8.49 41.74
CA SER A 219 -19.06 -9.29 42.96
C SER A 219 -18.86 -8.43 44.18
N ASN A 220 -19.82 -7.54 44.47
CA ASN A 220 -20.00 -7.03 45.84
C ASN A 220 -21.35 -6.35 45.98
N MET A 221 -22.41 -7.14 46.10
CA MET A 221 -23.62 -6.80 46.83
C MET A 221 -24.26 -8.11 47.31
N VAL A 222 -23.90 -8.49 48.47
CA VAL A 222 -24.74 -9.22 49.42
C VAL A 222 -24.74 -8.45 50.72
#